data_5d2a02dc2ea3000270774f0074e48cca
#
_entry.id   5d2a02dc2ea3000270774f0074e48cca
#
_cell.length_a   1.000
_cell.length_b   1.000
_cell.length_c   1.000
_cell.angle_alpha   90.00
_cell.angle_beta   90.00
_cell.angle_gamma   90.00
#
_symmetry.space_group_name_H-M   'P 1'
#
loop_
_entity.id
_entity.type
_entity.pdbx_description
1 polymer ?
#
loop_
_entity_poly.entity_id
_entity_poly.type
_entity_poly.pdbx_seq_one_letter_code
_entity_poly.pdbx_strand_id
1 'polypeptide(L)'
;MLMLPATMFEKYISRWLIFTVGAVVAFLIAYKLADWSRVLIYTIAYPENDVIAQVPLSHLVGKTGYWTAFRDNQEFVMGIGGYCFIQSLFVLGGAIWPKNAFIKTFAVGVAITLIYMLIGTLLFHSFLAHRPSVNAVFMSDETMKTLMTFFFLSCALFNWVLAYFRFKESEIINRW
;
A
#
# COMPACT_ATOMS: atom_id res chain seq x y z
N MET A 1 -0.13 31.78 -26.00
CA MET A 1 -0.77 30.51 -25.61
C MET A 1 -1.66 30.79 -24.40
N LEU A 2 -2.98 30.77 -24.58
CA LEU A 2 -3.94 30.91 -23.49
C LEU A 2 -3.88 29.61 -22.64
N MET A 3 -3.21 29.67 -21.50
CA MET A 3 -3.27 28.58 -20.52
C MET A 3 -4.68 28.59 -19.92
N LEU A 4 -5.53 27.69 -20.38
CA LEU A 4 -6.81 27.43 -19.74
C LEU A 4 -6.56 27.04 -18.28
N PRO A 5 -7.20 27.68 -17.30
CA PRO A 5 -7.01 27.32 -15.91
C PRO A 5 -7.49 25.87 -15.71
N ALA A 6 -6.58 24.99 -15.28
CA ALA A 6 -6.92 23.60 -15.00
C ALA A 6 -8.02 23.53 -13.95
N THR A 7 -8.99 22.64 -14.16
CA THR A 7 -10.09 22.42 -13.21
C THR A 7 -9.55 21.81 -11.90
N MET A 8 -10.28 21.99 -10.80
CA MET A 8 -9.92 21.41 -9.50
C MET A 8 -9.76 19.89 -9.58
N PHE A 9 -10.61 19.24 -10.36
CA PHE A 9 -10.57 17.80 -10.58
C PHE A 9 -9.30 17.38 -11.32
N GLU A 10 -8.90 18.09 -12.37
CA GLU A 10 -7.66 17.80 -13.10
C GLU A 10 -6.42 17.92 -12.21
N LYS A 11 -6.36 18.94 -11.38
CA LYS A 11 -5.26 19.13 -10.42
C LYS A 11 -5.20 17.99 -9.41
N TYR A 12 -6.36 17.55 -8.89
CA TYR A 12 -6.43 16.44 -7.94
C TYR A 12 -6.02 15.12 -8.59
N ILE A 13 -6.56 14.80 -9.77
CA ILE A 13 -6.24 13.57 -10.52
C ILE A 13 -4.76 13.51 -10.89
N SER A 14 -4.17 14.62 -11.35
CA SER A 14 -2.75 14.67 -11.68
C SER A 14 -1.87 14.34 -10.47
N ARG A 15 -2.16 14.92 -9.31
CA ARG A 15 -1.45 14.62 -8.05
C ARG A 15 -1.67 13.16 -7.62
N TRP A 16 -2.92 12.72 -7.64
CA TRP A 16 -3.26 11.34 -7.31
C TRP A 16 -2.52 10.33 -8.21
N LEU A 17 -2.47 10.58 -9.52
CA LEU A 17 -1.80 9.72 -10.48
C LEU A 17 -0.28 9.65 -10.24
N ILE A 18 0.35 10.80 -9.96
CA ILE A 18 1.78 10.84 -9.63
C ILE A 18 2.06 10.04 -8.35
N PHE A 19 1.27 10.22 -7.31
CA PHE A 19 1.50 9.52 -6.04
C PHE A 19 1.12 8.04 -6.07
N THR A 20 0.12 7.65 -6.87
CA THR A 20 -0.35 6.26 -6.91
C THR A 20 0.42 5.45 -7.95
N VAL A 21 0.42 5.89 -9.21
CA VAL A 21 1.06 5.15 -10.29
C VAL A 21 2.56 5.44 -10.34
N GLY A 22 2.95 6.71 -10.19
CA GLY A 22 4.35 7.13 -10.21
C GLY A 22 5.19 6.45 -9.12
N ALA A 23 4.64 6.27 -7.92
CA ALA A 23 5.34 5.56 -6.85
C ALA A 23 5.56 4.07 -7.17
N VAL A 24 4.59 3.40 -7.78
CA VAL A 24 4.73 2.00 -8.23
C VAL A 24 5.80 1.88 -9.31
N VAL A 25 5.78 2.77 -10.30
CA VAL A 25 6.78 2.79 -11.36
C VAL A 25 8.19 3.06 -10.79
N ALA A 26 8.33 4.05 -9.89
CA ALA A 26 9.59 4.35 -9.23
C ALA A 26 10.09 3.15 -8.40
N PHE A 27 9.19 2.45 -7.70
CA PHE A 27 9.54 1.23 -6.96
C PHE A 27 10.05 0.12 -7.88
N LEU A 28 9.37 -0.13 -9.01
CA LEU A 28 9.81 -1.15 -9.99
C LEU A 28 11.16 -0.82 -10.60
N ILE A 29 11.43 0.45 -10.92
CA ILE A 29 12.72 0.91 -11.40
C ILE A 29 13.80 0.70 -10.33
N ALA A 30 13.54 1.12 -9.09
CA ALA A 30 14.47 0.94 -7.98
C ALA A 30 14.76 -0.55 -7.71
N TYR A 31 13.74 -1.41 -7.78
CA TYR A 31 13.90 -2.85 -7.65
C TYR A 31 14.84 -3.41 -8.74
N LYS A 32 14.64 -3.02 -9.99
CA LYS A 32 15.51 -3.46 -11.10
C LYS A 32 16.93 -2.92 -11.00
N LEU A 33 17.12 -1.69 -10.57
CA LEU A 33 18.45 -1.13 -10.31
C LEU A 33 19.16 -1.85 -9.17
N ALA A 34 18.44 -2.22 -8.09
CA ALA A 34 19.00 -2.99 -7.00
C ALA A 34 19.40 -4.41 -7.45
N ASP A 35 18.58 -5.09 -8.25
CA ASP A 35 18.91 -6.40 -8.82
C ASP A 35 20.13 -6.33 -9.77
N TRP A 36 20.22 -5.29 -10.58
CA TRP A 36 21.37 -5.02 -11.45
C TRP A 36 22.66 -4.82 -10.64
N SER A 37 22.59 -3.99 -9.59
CA SER A 37 23.74 -3.77 -8.69
C SER A 37 24.17 -5.06 -8.00
N ARG A 38 23.22 -5.89 -7.57
CA ARG A 38 23.48 -7.21 -7.00
C ARG A 38 24.26 -8.09 -7.99
N VAL A 39 23.74 -8.24 -9.20
CA VAL A 39 24.40 -9.05 -10.24
C VAL A 39 25.82 -8.56 -10.50
N LEU A 40 26.00 -7.24 -10.67
CA LEU A 40 27.32 -6.64 -10.92
C LEU A 40 28.32 -6.93 -9.78
N ILE A 41 27.91 -6.74 -8.53
CA ILE A 41 28.76 -6.97 -7.36
C ILE A 41 29.17 -8.46 -7.27
N TYR A 42 28.21 -9.37 -7.44
CA TYR A 42 28.49 -10.80 -7.35
C TYR A 42 29.34 -11.31 -8.53
N THR A 43 29.15 -10.80 -9.74
CA THR A 43 29.99 -11.15 -10.91
C THR A 43 31.44 -10.73 -10.71
N ILE A 44 31.68 -9.59 -10.06
CA ILE A 44 33.04 -9.13 -9.74
C ILE A 44 33.65 -9.94 -8.59
N ALA A 45 32.85 -10.25 -7.55
CA ALA A 45 33.32 -10.94 -6.36
C ALA A 45 33.56 -12.45 -6.57
N TYR A 46 32.81 -13.07 -7.49
CA TYR A 46 32.84 -14.52 -7.75
C TYR A 46 32.87 -14.83 -9.25
N PRO A 47 33.97 -14.57 -9.95
CA PRO A 47 34.04 -14.69 -11.42
C PRO A 47 33.89 -16.12 -11.92
N GLU A 48 34.03 -17.13 -11.06
CA GLU A 48 33.91 -18.55 -11.43
C GLU A 48 32.46 -19.09 -11.37
N ASN A 49 31.49 -18.28 -10.93
CA ASN A 49 30.11 -18.69 -10.78
C ASN A 49 29.24 -18.15 -11.93
N ASP A 50 29.03 -18.96 -12.96
CA ASP A 50 28.17 -18.63 -14.12
C ASP A 50 26.66 -18.55 -13.82
N VAL A 51 26.25 -18.75 -12.54
CA VAL A 51 24.83 -18.93 -12.16
C VAL A 51 24.15 -17.62 -11.72
N ILE A 52 24.84 -16.48 -11.80
CA ILE A 52 24.29 -15.20 -11.29
C ILE A 52 23.43 -14.54 -12.35
N ALA A 53 22.15 -14.93 -12.42
CA ALA A 53 21.17 -14.35 -13.31
C ALA A 53 20.33 -13.24 -12.63
N GLN A 54 19.82 -12.32 -13.44
CA GLN A 54 18.83 -11.34 -13.01
C GLN A 54 17.52 -12.02 -12.63
N VAL A 55 16.84 -11.50 -11.60
CA VAL A 55 15.51 -11.98 -11.19
C VAL A 55 14.45 -11.39 -12.15
N PRO A 56 13.75 -12.22 -12.95
CA PRO A 56 12.68 -11.73 -13.81
C PRO A 56 11.48 -11.28 -12.96
N LEU A 57 10.75 -10.26 -13.43
CA LEU A 57 9.55 -9.75 -12.75
C LEU A 57 8.44 -10.80 -12.61
N SER A 58 8.45 -11.82 -13.48
CA SER A 58 7.52 -12.96 -13.39
C SER A 58 7.68 -13.79 -12.10
N HIS A 59 8.83 -13.72 -11.43
CA HIS A 59 9.06 -14.40 -10.15
C HIS A 59 8.45 -13.64 -8.94
N LEU A 60 7.85 -12.47 -9.14
CA LEU A 60 7.13 -11.78 -8.07
C LEU A 60 5.91 -12.57 -7.59
N VAL A 61 5.26 -13.31 -8.49
CA VAL A 61 4.04 -14.08 -8.19
C VAL A 61 4.22 -15.52 -8.66
N GLY A 62 3.90 -16.48 -7.80
CA GLY A 62 3.82 -17.90 -8.16
C GLY A 62 4.75 -18.79 -7.34
N LYS A 63 4.52 -20.09 -7.45
CA LYS A 63 5.32 -21.13 -6.79
C LYS A 63 6.54 -21.44 -7.66
N THR A 64 7.59 -20.67 -7.54
CA THR A 64 8.89 -21.02 -8.12
C THR A 64 9.76 -21.69 -7.04
N GLY A 65 10.74 -22.51 -7.42
CA GLY A 65 11.71 -23.10 -6.49
C GLY A 65 12.61 -22.05 -5.79
N TYR A 66 12.46 -20.78 -6.15
CA TYR A 66 13.17 -19.64 -5.59
C TYR A 66 12.22 -18.79 -4.75
N TRP A 67 12.77 -17.84 -3.99
CA TRP A 67 11.98 -16.90 -3.21
C TRP A 67 11.03 -16.10 -4.13
N THR A 68 9.74 -16.09 -3.77
CA THR A 68 8.69 -15.32 -4.42
C THR A 68 8.08 -14.34 -3.42
N ALA A 69 7.78 -13.13 -3.87
CA ALA A 69 7.16 -12.12 -3.01
C ALA A 69 5.72 -12.48 -2.66
N PHE A 70 4.99 -13.06 -3.60
CA PHE A 70 3.60 -13.48 -3.44
C PHE A 70 3.42 -14.93 -3.87
N ARG A 71 2.84 -15.74 -3.00
CA ARG A 71 2.66 -17.17 -3.21
C ARG A 71 1.66 -17.50 -4.31
N ASP A 72 0.62 -16.66 -4.44
CA ASP A 72 -0.45 -16.79 -5.41
C ASP A 72 -0.98 -15.44 -5.89
N ASN A 73 -1.81 -15.45 -6.94
CA ASN A 73 -2.42 -14.26 -7.50
C ASN A 73 -3.34 -13.53 -6.49
N GLN A 74 -3.96 -14.25 -5.56
CA GLN A 74 -4.83 -13.63 -4.56
C GLN A 74 -4.02 -12.82 -3.54
N GLU A 75 -2.87 -13.34 -3.11
CA GLU A 75 -1.94 -12.60 -2.24
C GLU A 75 -1.42 -11.33 -2.94
N PHE A 76 -1.12 -11.43 -4.24
CA PHE A 76 -0.70 -10.26 -5.02
C PHE A 76 -1.80 -9.20 -5.09
N VAL A 77 -3.05 -9.59 -5.39
CA VAL A 77 -4.19 -8.67 -5.45
C VAL A 77 -4.49 -8.07 -4.07
N MET A 78 -4.40 -8.86 -3.00
CA MET A 78 -4.51 -8.37 -1.62
C MET A 78 -3.39 -7.37 -1.28
N GLY A 79 -2.17 -7.63 -1.73
CA GLY A 79 -1.02 -6.71 -1.59
C GLY A 79 -1.25 -5.38 -2.29
N ILE A 80 -1.80 -5.40 -3.52
CA ILE A 80 -2.19 -4.18 -4.24
C ILE A 80 -3.30 -3.44 -3.48
N GLY A 81 -4.32 -4.14 -2.99
CA GLY A 81 -5.38 -3.55 -2.17
C GLY A 81 -4.84 -2.86 -0.92
N GLY A 82 -3.92 -3.53 -0.20
CA GLY A 82 -3.23 -2.96 0.96
C GLY A 82 -2.40 -1.72 0.62
N TYR A 83 -1.66 -1.76 -0.49
CA TYR A 83 -0.93 -0.60 -1.01
C TYR A 83 -1.86 0.57 -1.28
N CYS A 84 -2.96 0.36 -2.02
CA CYS A 84 -3.95 1.39 -2.32
C CYS A 84 -4.56 1.99 -1.05
N PHE A 85 -4.85 1.16 -0.04
CA PHE A 85 -5.37 1.61 1.24
C PHE A 85 -4.36 2.51 1.97
N ILE A 86 -3.11 2.06 2.15
CA ILE A 86 -2.07 2.85 2.82
C ILE A 86 -1.83 4.16 2.06
N GLN A 87 -1.68 4.10 0.75
CA GLN A 87 -1.49 5.26 -0.10
C GLN A 87 -2.66 6.26 0.03
N SER A 88 -3.91 5.78 0.09
CA SER A 88 -5.09 6.63 0.24
C SER A 88 -5.10 7.41 1.56
N LEU A 89 -4.59 6.81 2.65
CA LEU A 89 -4.42 7.47 3.94
C LEU A 89 -3.42 8.63 3.86
N PHE A 90 -2.30 8.46 3.14
CA PHE A 90 -1.32 9.53 2.96
C PHE A 90 -1.85 10.65 2.06
N VAL A 91 -2.63 10.34 1.03
CA VAL A 91 -3.30 11.34 0.18
C VAL A 91 -4.30 12.15 1.00
N LEU A 92 -5.12 11.48 1.81
CA LEU A 92 -6.08 12.13 2.71
C LEU A 92 -5.36 12.98 3.77
N GLY A 93 -4.30 12.45 4.38
CA GLY A 93 -3.48 13.19 5.35
C GLY A 93 -2.82 14.42 4.74
N GLY A 94 -2.36 14.33 3.48
CA GLY A 94 -1.83 15.48 2.73
C GLY A 94 -2.86 16.56 2.46
N ALA A 95 -4.14 16.19 2.32
CA ALA A 95 -5.25 17.13 2.16
C ALA A 95 -5.69 17.78 3.49
N ILE A 96 -5.51 17.08 4.62
CA ILE A 96 -5.91 17.57 5.95
C ILE A 96 -4.82 18.45 6.57
N TRP A 97 -3.55 18.07 6.45
CA TRP A 97 -2.44 18.76 7.09
C TRP A 97 -1.52 19.46 6.08
N PRO A 98 -1.56 20.78 5.97
CA PRO A 98 -0.72 21.52 5.01
C PRO A 98 0.78 21.51 5.36
N LYS A 99 1.11 21.29 6.65
CA LYS A 99 2.51 21.21 7.13
C LYS A 99 2.76 19.87 7.81
N ASN A 100 3.89 19.22 7.46
CA ASN A 100 4.32 17.94 8.04
C ASN A 100 3.28 16.81 7.89
N ALA A 101 2.56 16.79 6.76
CA ALA A 101 1.50 15.83 6.48
C ALA A 101 1.95 14.38 6.69
N PHE A 102 3.12 14.01 6.16
CA PHE A 102 3.66 12.66 6.26
C PHE A 102 3.81 12.19 7.71
N ILE A 103 4.49 13.00 8.55
CA ILE A 103 4.76 12.65 9.95
C ILE A 103 3.45 12.55 10.74
N LYS A 104 2.53 13.49 10.54
CA LYS A 104 1.24 13.50 11.23
C LYS A 104 0.36 12.33 10.83
N THR A 105 0.27 12.02 9.53
CA THR A 105 -0.49 10.87 9.04
C THR A 105 0.08 9.57 9.57
N PHE A 106 1.41 9.42 9.54
CA PHE A 106 2.10 8.26 10.10
C PHE A 106 1.84 8.10 11.60
N ALA A 107 2.02 9.17 12.37
CA ALA A 107 1.78 9.15 13.83
C ALA A 107 0.34 8.77 14.18
N VAL A 108 -0.65 9.35 13.47
CA VAL A 108 -2.07 9.00 13.67
C VAL A 108 -2.34 7.56 13.26
N GLY A 109 -1.77 7.08 12.15
CA GLY A 109 -1.87 5.69 11.71
C GLY A 109 -1.34 4.71 12.76
N VAL A 110 -0.15 4.98 13.31
CA VAL A 110 0.44 4.19 14.40
C VAL A 110 -0.44 4.21 15.64
N ALA A 111 -0.92 5.39 16.07
CA ALA A 111 -1.78 5.52 17.25
C ALA A 111 -3.09 4.72 17.09
N ILE A 112 -3.73 4.81 15.94
CA ILE A 112 -4.95 4.05 15.63
C ILE A 112 -4.66 2.54 15.66
N THR A 113 -3.55 2.09 15.05
CA THR A 113 -3.17 0.67 15.05
C THR A 113 -2.94 0.15 16.47
N LEU A 114 -2.25 0.91 17.31
CA LEU A 114 -2.02 0.55 18.71
C LEU A 114 -3.34 0.44 19.51
N ILE A 115 -4.28 1.38 19.29
CA ILE A 115 -5.60 1.35 19.91
C ILE A 115 -6.37 0.08 19.48
N TYR A 116 -6.38 -0.24 18.17
CA TYR A 116 -7.04 -1.45 17.68
C TYR A 116 -6.40 -2.73 18.20
N MET A 117 -5.05 -2.80 18.30
CA MET A 117 -4.37 -3.92 18.94
C MET A 117 -4.78 -4.10 20.39
N LEU A 118 -4.83 -3.00 21.15
CA LEU A 118 -5.22 -3.03 22.56
C LEU A 118 -6.67 -3.49 22.74
N ILE A 119 -7.61 -2.94 21.97
CA ILE A 119 -9.01 -3.37 21.98
C ILE A 119 -9.13 -4.83 21.56
N GLY A 120 -8.45 -5.25 20.50
CA GLY A 120 -8.46 -6.63 20.01
C GLY A 120 -7.95 -7.62 21.06
N THR A 121 -6.85 -7.31 21.74
CA THR A 121 -6.32 -8.16 22.83
C THR A 121 -7.26 -8.23 24.03
N LEU A 122 -7.89 -7.12 24.43
CA LEU A 122 -8.86 -7.10 25.50
C LEU A 122 -10.10 -7.93 25.16
N LEU A 123 -10.63 -7.79 23.95
CA LEU A 123 -11.78 -8.57 23.48
C LEU A 123 -11.44 -10.07 23.41
N PHE A 124 -10.26 -10.40 22.86
CA PHE A 124 -9.78 -11.78 22.79
C PHE A 124 -9.71 -12.39 24.20
N HIS A 125 -9.09 -11.69 25.14
CA HIS A 125 -8.94 -12.17 26.51
C HIS A 125 -10.28 -12.33 27.22
N SER A 126 -11.22 -11.38 27.01
CA SER A 126 -12.53 -11.41 27.67
C SER A 126 -13.49 -12.47 27.12
N PHE A 127 -13.46 -12.72 25.80
CA PHE A 127 -14.45 -13.57 25.14
C PHE A 127 -13.94 -14.94 24.70
N LEU A 128 -12.67 -15.08 24.34
CA LEU A 128 -12.11 -16.30 23.77
C LEU A 128 -11.20 -17.09 24.72
N ALA A 129 -10.49 -16.44 25.62
CA ALA A 129 -9.55 -17.12 26.51
C ALA A 129 -10.21 -18.15 27.45
N HIS A 130 -11.52 -18.08 27.65
CA HIS A 130 -12.28 -18.99 28.52
C HIS A 130 -13.10 -20.05 27.76
N ARG A 131 -12.97 -20.13 26.42
CA ARG A 131 -13.67 -21.17 25.65
C ARG A 131 -12.70 -22.28 25.27
N PRO A 132 -12.94 -23.56 25.67
CA PRO A 132 -12.15 -24.68 25.20
C PRO A 132 -12.31 -24.81 23.68
N SER A 133 -11.19 -24.73 22.98
CA SER A 133 -10.97 -25.09 21.56
C SER A 133 -12.21 -24.96 20.65
N VAL A 134 -12.58 -23.74 20.32
CA VAL A 134 -13.36 -23.55 19.09
C VAL A 134 -12.36 -23.73 17.96
N ASN A 135 -12.39 -24.89 17.29
CA ASN A 135 -11.80 -25.06 15.97
C ASN A 135 -12.60 -24.16 15.00
N ALA A 136 -12.39 -22.87 15.13
CA ALA A 136 -13.01 -21.86 14.27
C ALA A 136 -12.25 -21.78 12.95
N VAL A 137 -12.38 -22.83 12.13
CA VAL A 137 -12.21 -22.66 10.69
C VAL A 137 -13.45 -21.92 10.19
N PHE A 138 -13.54 -20.63 10.56
CA PHE A 138 -14.72 -19.83 10.20
C PHE A 138 -14.79 -19.52 8.70
N MET A 139 -13.66 -19.53 7.99
CA MET A 139 -13.62 -19.23 6.55
C MET A 139 -12.39 -19.86 5.92
N SER A 140 -12.51 -20.22 4.63
CA SER A 140 -11.33 -20.65 3.87
C SER A 140 -10.34 -19.48 3.70
N ASP A 141 -9.05 -19.78 3.63
CA ASP A 141 -8.00 -18.79 3.39
C ASP A 141 -8.30 -17.90 2.17
N GLU A 142 -8.83 -18.47 1.11
CA GLU A 142 -9.20 -17.75 -0.11
C GLU A 142 -10.33 -16.74 0.12
N THR A 143 -11.35 -17.13 0.87
CA THR A 143 -12.47 -16.24 1.21
C THR A 143 -11.99 -15.08 2.08
N MET A 144 -11.12 -15.34 3.05
CA MET A 144 -10.54 -14.31 3.91
C MET A 144 -9.71 -13.31 3.10
N LYS A 145 -8.83 -13.77 2.22
CA LYS A 145 -8.02 -12.90 1.34
C LYS A 145 -8.90 -12.03 0.44
N THR A 146 -9.95 -12.62 -0.12
CA THR A 146 -10.91 -11.89 -0.97
C THR A 146 -11.64 -10.80 -0.20
N LEU A 147 -12.17 -11.11 0.99
CA LEU A 147 -12.85 -10.13 1.85
C LEU A 147 -11.91 -8.99 2.28
N MET A 148 -10.68 -9.31 2.68
CA MET A 148 -9.68 -8.30 3.02
C MET A 148 -9.37 -7.39 1.84
N THR A 149 -9.26 -7.93 0.63
CA THR A 149 -9.05 -7.14 -0.58
C THR A 149 -10.20 -6.17 -0.83
N PHE A 150 -11.45 -6.65 -0.75
CA PHE A 150 -12.63 -5.78 -0.89
C PHE A 150 -12.68 -4.70 0.19
N PHE A 151 -12.37 -5.04 1.42
CA PHE A 151 -12.31 -4.09 2.52
C PHE A 151 -11.27 -2.99 2.26
N PHE A 152 -10.03 -3.35 1.89
CA PHE A 152 -8.98 -2.38 1.60
C PHE A 152 -9.34 -1.46 0.44
N LEU A 153 -9.88 -2.00 -0.66
CA LEU A 153 -10.28 -1.20 -1.81
C LEU A 153 -11.45 -0.26 -1.50
N SER A 154 -12.43 -0.73 -0.74
CA SER A 154 -13.56 0.12 -0.31
C SER A 154 -13.10 1.28 0.57
N CYS A 155 -12.22 1.02 1.55
CA CYS A 155 -11.62 2.05 2.38
C CYS A 155 -10.75 3.02 1.57
N ALA A 156 -9.98 2.52 0.59
CA ALA A 156 -9.17 3.36 -0.28
C ALA A 156 -10.03 4.32 -1.11
N LEU A 157 -11.10 3.83 -1.73
CA LEU A 157 -12.06 4.65 -2.47
C LEU A 157 -12.67 5.73 -1.59
N PHE A 158 -13.13 5.37 -0.39
CA PHE A 158 -13.70 6.31 0.56
C PHE A 158 -12.71 7.43 0.93
N ASN A 159 -11.46 7.05 1.25
CA ASN A 159 -10.41 8.02 1.57
C ASN A 159 -10.08 8.94 0.39
N TRP A 160 -10.05 8.43 -0.85
CA TRP A 160 -9.80 9.26 -2.04
C TRP A 160 -10.92 10.26 -2.29
N VAL A 161 -12.18 9.84 -2.10
CA VAL A 161 -13.33 10.75 -2.20
C VAL A 161 -13.26 11.85 -1.13
N LEU A 162 -12.98 11.49 0.13
CA LEU A 162 -12.79 12.47 1.20
C LEU A 162 -11.64 13.43 0.93
N ALA A 163 -10.51 12.91 0.43
CA ALA A 163 -9.36 13.73 0.08
C ALA A 163 -9.68 14.74 -1.02
N TYR A 164 -10.49 14.34 -2.02
CA TYR A 164 -10.97 15.25 -3.05
C TYR A 164 -11.82 16.40 -2.49
N PHE A 165 -12.79 16.10 -1.62
CA PHE A 165 -13.62 17.14 -1.00
C PHE A 165 -12.79 18.10 -0.13
N ARG A 166 -11.86 17.57 0.66
CA ARG A 166 -10.95 18.40 1.47
C ARG A 166 -10.04 19.28 0.61
N PHE A 167 -9.52 18.73 -0.49
CA PHE A 167 -8.74 19.51 -1.44
C PHE A 167 -9.55 20.66 -2.05
N LYS A 168 -10.79 20.41 -2.42
CA LYS A 168 -11.71 21.41 -2.95
C LYS A 168 -12.00 22.50 -1.93
N GLU A 169 -12.28 22.16 -0.67
CA GLU A 169 -12.50 23.11 0.42
C GLU A 169 -11.28 24.02 0.66
N SER A 170 -10.07 23.44 0.71
CA SER A 170 -8.85 24.19 0.98
C SER A 170 -8.53 25.23 -0.10
N GLU A 171 -8.82 24.96 -1.36
CA GLU A 171 -8.65 25.95 -2.44
C GLU A 171 -9.69 27.08 -2.42
N ILE A 172 -10.91 26.82 -1.92
CA ILE A 172 -11.93 27.85 -1.74
C ILE A 172 -11.50 28.81 -0.63
N ILE A 173 -11.00 28.28 0.50
CA ILE A 173 -10.57 29.10 1.65
C ILE A 173 -9.33 29.95 1.30
N ASN A 174 -8.39 29.43 0.51
CA ASN A 174 -7.20 30.19 0.10
C ASN A 174 -7.45 31.27 -0.97
N ARG A 175 -8.67 31.38 -1.51
CA ARG A 175 -9.06 32.42 -2.47
C ARG A 175 -9.67 33.67 -1.81
N TRP A 176 -9.95 33.62 -0.52
CA TRP A 176 -10.40 34.74 0.32
C TRP A 176 -9.28 35.15 1.28
#